data_b3e1fc7badfde174dc7e4b85531b033f
#
_entry.id   b3e1fc7badfde174dc7e4b85531b033f
#
_cell.length_a   1.000
_cell.length_b   1.000
_cell.length_c   1.000
_cell.angle_alpha   90.00
_cell.angle_beta   90.00
_cell.angle_gamma   90.00
#
_symmetry.space_group_name_H-M   'P 1'
#
loop_
_entity.id
_entity.type
_entity.pdbx_description
1 polymer ?
#
loop_
_entity_poly.entity_id
_entity_poly.type
_entity_poly.pdbx_seq_one_letter_code
_entity_poly.pdbx_strand_id
1 'polypeptide(L)'
;IIKILIKNNIYENKKVCFSLKDNLKRKLISSVGKLDSIVKITTCEYDSLKSNLRELILTDYIRKENVNLIGTNESLTSINIVTIFESIRRKVNVNIGVISGSLVILPLFLSSTITLKHSLKKIENTDYAIFSFSGDNKIKVELVSKLFSEGRINVLIGTKSLLGEG
;
A
#
# COMPACT_ATOMS: atom_id res chain seq x y z
N ILE A 1 10.26 -18.57 -37.87
CA ILE A 1 10.35 -18.40 -36.40
C ILE A 1 11.19 -17.17 -36.05
N ILE A 2 12.47 -17.06 -36.48
CA ILE A 2 13.37 -15.93 -36.15
C ILE A 2 12.75 -14.58 -36.55
N LYS A 3 12.16 -14.43 -37.73
CA LYS A 3 11.49 -13.21 -38.19
C LYS A 3 10.34 -12.79 -37.27
N ILE A 4 9.60 -13.73 -36.70
CA ILE A 4 8.51 -13.46 -35.75
C ILE A 4 9.08 -13.00 -34.40
N LEU A 5 10.17 -13.61 -33.94
CA LEU A 5 10.85 -13.22 -32.70
C LEU A 5 11.45 -11.81 -32.80
N ILE A 6 12.05 -11.46 -33.95
CA ILE A 6 12.58 -10.12 -34.24
C ILE A 6 11.44 -9.10 -34.26
N LYS A 7 10.33 -9.40 -34.98
CA LYS A 7 9.14 -8.52 -35.04
C LYS A 7 8.55 -8.24 -33.67
N ASN A 8 8.65 -9.18 -32.75
CA ASN A 8 8.18 -9.01 -31.37
C ASN A 8 9.27 -8.51 -30.40
N ASN A 9 10.45 -8.16 -30.90
CA ASN A 9 11.62 -7.72 -30.12
C ASN A 9 12.02 -8.73 -29.01
N ILE A 10 11.87 -10.01 -29.28
CA ILE A 10 12.26 -11.12 -28.40
C ILE A 10 13.61 -11.70 -28.82
N TYR A 11 14.15 -11.29 -29.99
CA TYR A 11 15.41 -11.78 -30.53
C TYR A 11 16.34 -10.62 -30.83
N GLU A 12 17.42 -10.54 -30.08
CA GLU A 12 18.43 -9.51 -30.19
C GLU A 12 19.84 -10.13 -30.01
N ASN A 13 20.81 -9.66 -30.78
CA ASN A 13 22.19 -10.16 -30.73
C ASN A 13 22.31 -11.70 -30.83
N LYS A 14 21.52 -12.33 -31.73
CA LYS A 14 21.47 -13.80 -31.93
C LYS A 14 21.02 -14.60 -30.69
N LYS A 15 20.39 -13.96 -29.71
CA LYS A 15 19.85 -14.59 -28.49
C LYS A 15 18.36 -14.28 -28.35
N VAL A 16 17.62 -15.23 -27.79
CA VAL A 16 16.24 -15.00 -27.38
C VAL A 16 16.26 -14.29 -26.03
N CYS A 17 15.73 -13.08 -26.01
CA CYS A 17 15.64 -12.26 -24.81
C CYS A 17 14.20 -12.33 -24.28
N PHE A 18 13.99 -12.95 -23.14
CA PHE A 18 12.72 -12.96 -22.42
C PHE A 18 12.54 -11.71 -21.54
N SER A 19 13.23 -10.61 -21.87
CA SER A 19 13.01 -9.35 -21.17
C SER A 19 11.64 -8.79 -21.52
N LEU A 20 10.78 -8.67 -20.52
CA LEU A 20 9.52 -7.96 -20.66
C LEU A 20 9.81 -6.51 -21.03
N LYS A 21 9.24 -6.00 -22.12
CA LYS A 21 9.28 -4.56 -22.44
C LYS A 21 8.76 -3.78 -21.24
N ASP A 22 9.39 -2.66 -20.92
CA ASP A 22 9.01 -1.82 -19.78
C ASP A 22 7.52 -1.47 -19.77
N ASN A 23 6.91 -1.27 -20.92
CA ASN A 23 5.47 -1.05 -21.04
C ASN A 23 4.63 -2.25 -20.62
N LEU A 24 5.05 -3.47 -20.96
CA LEU A 24 4.36 -4.69 -20.58
C LEU A 24 4.58 -4.98 -19.08
N LYS A 25 5.81 -4.76 -18.61
CA LYS A 25 6.16 -4.85 -17.19
C LYS A 25 5.33 -3.88 -16.35
N ARG A 26 5.21 -2.62 -16.79
CA ARG A 26 4.36 -1.61 -16.12
C ARG A 26 2.89 -2.02 -16.12
N LYS A 27 2.34 -2.53 -17.23
CA LYS A 27 0.95 -3.02 -17.28
C LYS A 27 0.71 -4.21 -16.37
N LEU A 28 1.65 -5.15 -16.28
CA LEU A 28 1.56 -6.30 -15.38
C LEU A 28 1.68 -5.89 -13.91
N ILE A 29 2.55 -4.91 -13.61
CA ILE A 29 2.70 -4.38 -12.24
C ILE A 29 1.46 -3.60 -11.82
N SER A 30 0.83 -2.85 -12.72
CA SER A 30 -0.31 -1.95 -12.43
C SER A 30 -1.68 -2.57 -12.69
N SER A 31 -1.80 -3.91 -12.83
CA SER A 31 -3.07 -4.53 -13.15
C SER A 31 -4.07 -4.45 -11.99
N VAL A 32 -5.28 -3.97 -12.28
CA VAL A 32 -6.38 -3.83 -11.30
C VAL A 32 -6.74 -5.16 -10.64
N GLY A 33 -6.57 -6.29 -11.34
CA GLY A 33 -6.78 -7.62 -10.77
C GLY A 33 -5.93 -7.94 -9.54
N LYS A 34 -4.79 -7.25 -9.35
CA LYS A 34 -3.98 -7.38 -8.12
C LYS A 34 -4.65 -6.72 -6.92
N LEU A 35 -5.37 -5.62 -7.10
CA LEU A 35 -6.14 -5.01 -6.00
C LEU A 35 -7.21 -5.96 -5.50
N ASP A 36 -7.93 -6.62 -6.39
CA ASP A 36 -8.93 -7.61 -6.01
C ASP A 36 -8.30 -8.82 -5.31
N SER A 37 -7.10 -9.25 -5.75
CA SER A 37 -6.37 -10.32 -5.08
C SER A 37 -5.92 -9.95 -3.68
N ILE A 38 -5.38 -8.73 -3.49
CA ILE A 38 -5.00 -8.21 -2.17
C ILE A 38 -6.22 -8.22 -1.24
N VAL A 39 -7.34 -7.66 -1.67
CA VAL A 39 -8.57 -7.61 -0.86
C VAL A 39 -9.06 -9.01 -0.51
N LYS A 40 -9.04 -9.97 -1.45
CA LYS A 40 -9.44 -11.35 -1.19
C LYS A 40 -8.54 -12.02 -0.15
N ILE A 41 -7.21 -11.82 -0.25
CA ILE A 41 -6.25 -12.36 0.71
C ILE A 41 -6.54 -11.75 2.09
N THR A 42 -6.59 -10.43 2.21
CA THR A 42 -6.89 -9.74 3.47
C THR A 42 -8.22 -10.21 4.07
N THR A 43 -9.25 -10.43 3.25
CA THR A 43 -10.56 -10.92 3.72
C THR A 43 -10.42 -12.33 4.28
N CYS A 44 -9.79 -13.26 3.56
CA CYS A 44 -9.60 -14.64 4.00
C CYS A 44 -8.79 -14.72 5.31
N GLU A 45 -7.70 -13.95 5.39
CA GLU A 45 -6.85 -13.88 6.58
C GLU A 45 -7.61 -13.28 7.77
N TYR A 46 -8.37 -12.21 7.54
CA TYR A 46 -9.19 -11.61 8.58
C TYR A 46 -10.30 -12.55 9.07
N ASP A 47 -10.93 -13.29 8.17
CA ASP A 47 -11.95 -14.28 8.56
C ASP A 47 -11.38 -15.40 9.44
N SER A 48 -10.14 -15.77 9.22
CA SER A 48 -9.44 -16.79 9.97
C SER A 48 -8.85 -16.28 11.30
N LEU A 49 -8.19 -15.12 11.28
CA LEU A 49 -7.37 -14.60 12.39
C LEU A 49 -8.08 -13.54 13.24
N LYS A 50 -9.10 -12.88 12.70
CA LYS A 50 -9.87 -11.81 13.36
C LYS A 50 -8.95 -10.72 13.94
N SER A 51 -9.04 -10.42 15.22
CA SER A 51 -8.21 -9.41 15.91
C SER A 51 -6.72 -9.75 15.95
N ASN A 52 -6.36 -11.03 15.73
CA ASN A 52 -4.97 -11.47 15.70
C ASN A 52 -4.30 -11.25 14.34
N LEU A 53 -5.03 -10.81 13.32
CA LEU A 53 -4.46 -10.51 12.01
C LEU A 53 -3.32 -9.50 12.12
N ARG A 54 -2.18 -9.82 11.49
CA ARG A 54 -1.02 -8.94 11.29
C ARG A 54 -0.51 -9.14 9.87
N GLU A 55 -1.07 -8.35 8.96
CA GLU A 55 -0.74 -8.41 7.54
C GLU A 55 0.12 -7.20 7.15
N LEU A 56 1.28 -7.46 6.54
CA LEU A 56 2.16 -6.43 5.99
C LEU A 56 2.10 -6.45 4.46
N ILE A 57 1.72 -5.33 3.86
CA ILE A 57 1.63 -5.16 2.41
C ILE A 57 2.70 -4.18 1.97
N LEU A 58 3.66 -4.65 1.16
CA LEU A 58 4.72 -3.82 0.62
C LEU A 58 4.46 -3.47 -0.84
N THR A 59 4.63 -2.20 -1.17
CA THR A 59 4.49 -1.67 -2.53
C THR A 59 5.63 -0.73 -2.87
N ASP A 60 5.99 -0.67 -4.14
CA ASP A 60 7.08 0.20 -4.61
C ASP A 60 6.62 1.63 -4.94
N TYR A 61 5.31 1.93 -4.90
CA TYR A 61 4.77 3.15 -5.47
C TYR A 61 3.89 3.97 -4.54
N ILE A 62 4.24 5.27 -4.44
CA ILE A 62 3.38 6.33 -3.90
C ILE A 62 3.01 7.26 -5.05
N ARG A 63 1.73 7.37 -5.38
CA ARG A 63 1.23 8.49 -6.17
C ARG A 63 0.51 9.45 -5.24
N LYS A 64 1.13 10.60 -4.96
CA LYS A 64 0.53 11.66 -4.12
C LYS A 64 -0.82 12.15 -4.63
N GLU A 65 -1.02 12.08 -5.94
CA GLU A 65 -2.23 12.51 -6.64
C GLU A 65 -3.48 11.74 -6.20
N ASN A 66 -3.33 10.53 -5.68
CA ASN A 66 -4.45 9.67 -5.35
C ASN A 66 -4.96 9.82 -3.90
N VAL A 67 -4.34 10.67 -3.07
CA VAL A 67 -4.79 10.89 -1.68
C VAL A 67 -6.21 11.45 -1.63
N ASN A 68 -6.61 12.22 -2.63
CA ASN A 68 -7.95 12.78 -2.77
C ASN A 68 -9.04 11.72 -3.06
N LEU A 69 -8.64 10.50 -3.45
CA LEU A 69 -9.58 9.39 -3.69
C LEU A 69 -10.05 8.71 -2.39
N ILE A 70 -9.37 8.97 -1.27
CA ILE A 70 -9.71 8.36 0.01
C ILE A 70 -11.02 8.96 0.51
N GLY A 71 -11.97 8.09 0.89
CA GLY A 71 -13.30 8.50 1.34
C GLY A 71 -14.28 8.84 0.21
N THR A 72 -13.87 8.71 -1.05
CA THR A 72 -14.75 8.88 -2.22
C THR A 72 -15.25 7.53 -2.74
N ASN A 73 -16.20 7.55 -3.68
CA ASN A 73 -16.68 6.35 -4.38
C ASN A 73 -16.05 6.18 -5.77
N GLU A 74 -14.98 6.93 -6.05
CA GLU A 74 -14.31 6.85 -7.34
C GLU A 74 -13.68 5.49 -7.60
N SER A 75 -13.57 5.14 -8.88
CA SER A 75 -12.95 3.87 -9.30
C SER A 75 -11.43 3.90 -9.13
N LEU A 76 -10.88 2.81 -8.60
CA LEU A 76 -9.46 2.65 -8.37
C LEU A 76 -8.83 1.96 -9.58
N THR A 77 -8.08 2.71 -10.38
CA THR A 77 -7.59 2.26 -11.70
C THR A 77 -6.12 1.86 -11.73
N SER A 78 -5.39 2.06 -10.63
CA SER A 78 -3.95 1.77 -10.56
C SER A 78 -3.57 1.22 -9.18
N ILE A 79 -2.49 0.44 -9.12
CA ILE A 79 -1.95 -0.03 -7.84
C ILE A 79 -0.97 1.01 -7.28
N ASN A 80 -1.25 1.46 -6.08
CA ASN A 80 -0.36 2.26 -5.24
C ASN A 80 -0.83 2.16 -3.78
N ILE A 81 -0.06 2.74 -2.87
CA ILE A 81 -0.32 2.67 -1.43
C ILE A 81 -1.73 3.16 -1.05
N VAL A 82 -2.22 4.23 -1.69
CA VAL A 82 -3.53 4.83 -1.41
C VAL A 82 -4.67 3.97 -1.94
N THR A 83 -4.53 3.43 -3.15
CA THR A 83 -5.57 2.59 -3.76
C THR A 83 -5.66 1.22 -3.08
N ILE A 84 -4.55 0.67 -2.58
CA ILE A 84 -4.55 -0.54 -1.75
C ILE A 84 -5.31 -0.25 -0.44
N PHE A 85 -4.94 0.84 0.26
CA PHE A 85 -5.62 1.28 1.48
C PHE A 85 -7.13 1.41 1.27
N GLU A 86 -7.54 2.17 0.26
CA GLU A 86 -8.95 2.44 0.00
C GLU A 86 -9.73 1.18 -0.43
N SER A 87 -9.09 0.27 -1.19
CA SER A 87 -9.70 -1.00 -1.58
C SER A 87 -10.00 -1.90 -0.38
N ILE A 88 -9.07 -1.99 0.58
CA ILE A 88 -9.26 -2.79 1.80
C ILE A 88 -10.28 -2.10 2.69
N ARG A 89 -10.15 -0.79 2.94
CA ARG A 89 -11.06 -0.01 3.79
C ARG A 89 -12.53 -0.14 3.38
N ARG A 90 -12.80 -0.17 2.07
CA ARG A 90 -14.17 -0.28 1.54
C ARG A 90 -14.79 -1.67 1.74
N LYS A 91 -13.99 -2.71 1.90
CA LYS A 91 -14.46 -4.11 1.84
C LYS A 91 -14.22 -4.90 3.13
N VAL A 92 -13.24 -4.51 3.93
CA VAL A 92 -12.86 -5.26 5.13
C VAL A 92 -12.83 -4.32 6.34
N ASN A 93 -13.51 -4.72 7.42
CA ASN A 93 -13.56 -3.93 8.65
C ASN A 93 -12.36 -4.23 9.55
N VAL A 94 -11.20 -3.66 9.19
CA VAL A 94 -9.92 -3.82 9.89
C VAL A 94 -9.26 -2.48 10.14
N ASN A 95 -8.43 -2.41 11.16
CA ASN A 95 -7.60 -1.23 11.41
C ASN A 95 -6.39 -1.24 10.47
N ILE A 96 -6.32 -0.25 9.59
CA ILE A 96 -5.27 -0.13 8.58
C ILE A 96 -4.33 1.00 8.94
N GLY A 97 -3.03 0.73 8.89
CA GLY A 97 -1.98 1.75 8.91
C GLY A 97 -1.34 1.88 7.54
N VAL A 98 -1.04 3.10 7.15
CA VAL A 98 -0.26 3.39 5.93
C VAL A 98 0.98 4.16 6.34
N ILE A 99 2.14 3.74 5.84
CA ILE A 99 3.39 4.45 6.07
C ILE A 99 4.24 4.55 4.81
N SER A 100 4.70 5.76 4.54
CA SER A 100 5.67 6.07 3.51
C SER A 100 6.55 7.24 3.94
N GLY A 101 7.57 7.57 3.20
CA GLY A 101 8.44 8.72 3.53
C GLY A 101 7.69 10.04 3.72
N SER A 102 6.60 10.25 2.98
CA SER A 102 5.83 11.51 2.99
C SER A 102 4.38 11.39 3.48
N LEU A 103 3.88 10.18 3.75
CA LEU A 103 2.47 9.96 4.09
C LEU A 103 2.34 8.92 5.20
N VAL A 104 1.62 9.30 6.26
CA VAL A 104 1.20 8.38 7.33
C VAL A 104 -0.30 8.52 7.50
N ILE A 105 -1.04 7.43 7.33
CA ILE A 105 -2.49 7.37 7.58
C ILE A 105 -2.72 6.35 8.67
N LEU A 106 -3.46 6.75 9.71
CA LEU A 106 -3.80 5.89 10.83
C LEU A 106 -5.27 6.07 11.21
N PRO A 107 -5.88 5.08 11.88
CA PRO A 107 -7.18 5.24 12.49
C PRO A 107 -7.21 6.44 13.43
N LEU A 108 -8.27 7.24 13.36
CA LEU A 108 -8.39 8.49 14.12
C LEU A 108 -8.33 8.27 15.64
N PHE A 109 -8.86 7.14 16.14
CA PHE A 109 -8.85 6.81 17.57
C PHE A 109 -7.44 6.67 18.15
N LEU A 110 -6.42 6.40 17.32
CA LEU A 110 -5.04 6.31 17.78
C LEU A 110 -4.42 7.67 18.13
N SER A 111 -5.04 8.77 17.73
CA SER A 111 -4.53 10.11 18.02
C SER A 111 -4.35 10.38 19.51
N SER A 112 -5.21 9.84 20.37
CA SER A 112 -5.13 9.97 21.84
C SER A 112 -4.05 9.09 22.48
N THR A 113 -3.59 8.06 21.80
CA THR A 113 -2.59 7.11 22.32
C THR A 113 -1.17 7.44 21.86
N ILE A 114 -1.04 8.27 20.83
CA ILE A 114 0.25 8.67 20.28
C ILE A 114 0.81 9.83 21.09
N THR A 115 1.91 9.57 21.80
CA THR A 115 2.60 10.57 22.65
C THR A 115 3.53 11.50 21.88
N LEU A 116 3.94 11.13 20.67
CA LEU A 116 4.78 11.97 19.82
C LEU A 116 4.03 13.22 19.37
N LYS A 117 4.74 14.34 19.34
CA LYS A 117 4.18 15.61 18.83
C LYS A 117 3.79 15.44 17.36
N HIS A 118 2.52 15.59 17.09
CA HIS A 118 1.96 15.42 15.75
C HIS A 118 0.86 16.44 15.48
N SER A 119 0.62 16.71 14.21
CA SER A 119 -0.62 17.29 13.71
C SER A 119 -1.37 16.26 12.89
N LEU A 120 -2.68 16.36 12.83
CA LEU A 120 -3.51 15.47 12.06
C LEU A 120 -4.47 16.25 11.16
N LYS A 121 -4.75 15.68 9.98
CA LYS A 121 -5.79 16.14 9.08
C LYS A 121 -6.77 14.98 8.90
N LYS A 122 -7.98 15.14 9.43
CA LYS A 122 -9.04 14.13 9.26
C LYS A 122 -9.36 13.95 7.78
N ILE A 123 -9.56 12.69 7.36
CA ILE A 123 -10.00 12.35 6.01
C ILE A 123 -11.52 12.25 6.04
N GLU A 124 -12.18 13.06 5.21
CA GLU A 124 -13.64 13.11 5.13
C GLU A 124 -14.23 11.74 4.80
N ASN A 125 -15.44 11.47 5.32
CA ASN A 125 -16.16 10.21 5.15
C ASN A 125 -15.38 8.95 5.58
N THR A 126 -14.43 9.10 6.52
CA THR A 126 -13.66 7.97 7.05
C THR A 126 -13.34 8.15 8.54
N ASP A 127 -12.99 7.05 9.21
CA ASP A 127 -12.46 7.04 10.59
C ASP A 127 -10.92 7.11 10.61
N TYR A 128 -10.32 7.74 9.60
CA TYR A 128 -8.88 7.85 9.42
C TYR A 128 -8.43 9.31 9.35
N ALA A 129 -7.16 9.52 9.66
CA ALA A 129 -6.50 10.81 9.51
C ALA A 129 -5.10 10.66 8.91
N ILE A 130 -4.66 11.72 8.23
CA ILE A 130 -3.27 11.88 7.83
C ILE A 130 -2.52 12.47 9.01
N PHE A 131 -1.50 11.78 9.49
CA PHE A 131 -0.65 12.22 10.59
C PHE A 131 0.64 12.84 10.04
N SER A 132 0.99 14.00 10.56
CA SER A 132 2.26 14.67 10.29
C SER A 132 3.07 14.73 11.57
N PHE A 133 4.20 14.05 11.60
CA PHE A 133 5.10 14.01 12.75
C PHE A 133 6.30 14.93 12.53
N SER A 134 6.70 15.61 13.61
CA SER A 134 7.97 16.31 13.65
C SER A 134 9.09 15.32 13.94
N GLY A 135 10.08 15.20 13.05
CA GLY A 135 11.23 14.32 13.26
C GLY A 135 11.56 13.43 12.09
N ASP A 136 12.51 12.54 12.30
CA ASP A 136 13.06 11.63 11.30
C ASP A 136 12.06 10.51 10.93
N ASN A 137 12.23 9.96 9.74
CA ASN A 137 11.44 8.82 9.26
C ASN A 137 11.60 7.59 10.17
N LYS A 138 12.77 7.42 10.80
CA LYS A 138 13.03 6.32 11.74
C LYS A 138 12.04 6.30 12.89
N ILE A 139 11.79 7.45 13.51
CA ILE A 139 10.85 7.59 14.63
C ILE A 139 9.42 7.23 14.19
N LYS A 140 9.03 7.62 12.98
CA LYS A 140 7.72 7.29 12.40
C LYS A 140 7.57 5.78 12.18
N VAL A 141 8.62 5.14 11.65
CA VAL A 141 8.65 3.70 11.42
C VAL A 141 8.56 2.94 12.73
N GLU A 142 9.34 3.33 13.73
CA GLU A 142 9.32 2.72 15.08
C GLU A 142 7.93 2.81 15.71
N LEU A 143 7.30 4.00 15.67
CA LEU A 143 5.95 4.20 16.20
C LEU A 143 4.92 3.30 15.50
N VAL A 144 4.90 3.34 14.16
CA VAL A 144 3.89 2.60 13.39
C VAL A 144 4.11 1.09 13.51
N SER A 145 5.37 0.64 13.52
CA SER A 145 5.72 -0.77 13.74
C SER A 145 5.30 -1.25 15.14
N LYS A 146 5.46 -0.41 16.16
CA LYS A 146 4.98 -0.70 17.51
C LYS A 146 3.45 -0.86 17.55
N LEU A 147 2.70 0.09 16.97
CA LEU A 147 1.23 0.01 16.88
C LEU A 147 0.77 -1.25 16.14
N PHE A 148 1.51 -1.66 15.13
CA PHE A 148 1.24 -2.88 14.37
C PHE A 148 1.53 -4.14 15.21
N SER A 149 2.67 -4.22 15.88
CA SER A 149 3.01 -5.35 16.74
C SER A 149 2.07 -5.52 17.94
N GLU A 150 1.61 -4.40 18.52
CA GLU A 150 0.64 -4.38 19.62
C GLU A 150 -0.80 -4.71 19.18
N GLY A 151 -1.05 -4.82 17.87
CA GLY A 151 -2.39 -5.11 17.34
C GLY A 151 -3.35 -3.94 17.28
N ARG A 152 -2.88 -2.75 17.46
CA ARG A 152 -3.66 -1.55 17.23
C ARG A 152 -3.97 -1.34 15.74
N ILE A 153 -3.09 -1.86 14.88
CA ILE A 153 -3.21 -1.93 13.44
C ILE A 153 -3.16 -3.41 13.04
N ASN A 154 -4.11 -3.86 12.23
CA ASN A 154 -4.18 -5.23 11.73
C ASN A 154 -3.46 -5.37 10.38
N VAL A 155 -3.61 -4.37 9.51
CA VAL A 155 -2.99 -4.33 8.19
C VAL A 155 -2.09 -3.12 8.11
N LEU A 156 -0.80 -3.32 7.81
CA LEU A 156 0.17 -2.25 7.60
C LEU A 156 0.57 -2.22 6.13
N ILE A 157 0.34 -1.09 5.48
CA ILE A 157 0.70 -0.86 4.08
C ILE A 157 1.87 0.11 4.05
N GLY A 158 2.98 -0.32 3.48
CA GLY A 158 4.20 0.47 3.44
C GLY A 158 4.91 0.44 2.10
N THR A 159 5.86 1.37 1.93
CA THR A 159 6.78 1.31 0.81
C THR A 159 7.95 0.39 1.14
N LYS A 160 8.36 -0.38 0.15
CA LYS A 160 9.49 -1.31 0.24
C LYS A 160 10.78 -0.62 0.68
N SER A 161 11.03 0.58 0.17
CA SER A 161 12.20 1.39 0.55
C SER A 161 12.20 1.87 2.01
N LEU A 162 11.05 1.92 2.66
CA LEU A 162 10.96 2.40 4.05
C LEU A 162 10.93 1.26 5.07
N LEU A 163 10.32 0.13 4.73
CA LEU A 163 10.12 -1.01 5.64
C LEU A 163 10.97 -2.24 5.27
N GLY A 164 11.54 -2.27 4.07
CA GLY A 164 12.28 -3.42 3.54
C GLY A 164 13.79 -3.29 3.51
N GLU A 165 14.34 -2.13 3.88
CA GLU A 165 15.78 -1.84 3.96
C GLU A 165 16.15 -1.52 5.41
N GLY A 166 15.82 -2.41 6.30
CA GLY A 166 16.21 -2.34 7.71
C GLY A 166 17.32 -3.31 8.06
#